data_70fc5f301e71f8861152effea39026e5
#
_entry.id   70fc5f301e71f8861152effea39026e5
#
_cell.length_a   1.000
_cell.length_b   1.000
_cell.length_c   1.000
_cell.angle_alpha   90.00
_cell.angle_beta   90.00
_cell.angle_gamma   90.00
#
_symmetry.space_group_name_H-M   'P 1'
#
loop_
_entity.id
_entity.type
_entity.pdbx_description
1 polymer ?
#
loop_
_entity_poly.entity_id
_entity_poly.type
_entity_poly.pdbx_seq_one_letter_code
_entity_poly.pdbx_strand_id
1 'polypeptide(L)'
;RVIVTSDGEIDDECSIVRFLLYANEWDIEAIVTSSSQYHWQGHKWAGDDWLEPYLAAYAQVYLNLAKHDPAFPTPEFLKARTALGNVKSEGDMKEETAGSQLIVKVLLDESDDRPIWLQAWGGPNTIARALKSIEEKHPEKMAAVAKKMRLFFIWEQDDTYQKYIRPRWGKFNIPTIISDQFVAFAYHWEKILPNQSHPVLRGDWMNRNILKDHGPLCSLYKAHDDGRFRSEGDSPAFMHAIPTGLRSVESPDWGGWGGRLLAQTEPARLQVSS
;
A
#
# COMPACT_ATOMS: atom_id res chain seq x y z
N ARG A 1 -12.06 3.63 1.84
CA ARG A 1 -11.48 3.98 0.53
C ARG A 1 -9.96 3.89 0.63
N VAL A 2 -9.30 3.36 -0.41
CA VAL A 2 -7.84 3.23 -0.43
C VAL A 2 -7.26 3.68 -1.78
N ILE A 3 -6.12 4.34 -1.73
CA ILE A 3 -5.18 4.56 -2.84
C ILE A 3 -3.87 3.90 -2.45
N VAL A 4 -3.32 3.08 -3.32
CA VAL A 4 -2.02 2.43 -3.13
C VAL A 4 -1.03 3.01 -4.11
N THR A 5 0.17 3.39 -3.63
CA THR A 5 1.34 3.65 -4.49
C THR A 5 2.41 2.61 -4.15
N SER A 6 2.99 1.99 -5.18
CA SER A 6 3.87 0.83 -5.06
C SER A 6 5.04 0.93 -6.02
N ASP A 7 6.21 0.52 -5.59
CA ASP A 7 7.43 0.54 -6.42
C ASP A 7 7.78 -0.84 -7.03
N GLY A 8 6.94 -1.86 -6.76
CA GLY A 8 7.06 -3.17 -7.40
C GLY A 8 8.25 -3.99 -6.93
N GLU A 9 8.78 -3.76 -5.74
CA GLU A 9 9.81 -4.61 -5.15
C GLU A 9 9.23 -5.96 -4.69
N ILE A 10 10.05 -6.82 -4.11
CA ILE A 10 9.65 -8.20 -3.75
C ILE A 10 8.52 -8.27 -2.75
N ASP A 11 8.50 -7.37 -1.78
CA ASP A 11 7.42 -7.31 -0.80
C ASP A 11 6.13 -6.75 -1.39
N ASP A 12 6.22 -5.82 -2.33
CA ASP A 12 5.08 -5.39 -3.14
C ASP A 12 4.50 -6.53 -3.97
N GLU A 13 5.36 -7.31 -4.65
CA GLU A 13 4.95 -8.46 -5.47
C GLU A 13 4.27 -9.58 -4.65
N CYS A 14 4.60 -9.72 -3.38
CA CYS A 14 3.90 -10.64 -2.47
C CYS A 14 2.62 -10.00 -1.93
N SER A 15 2.72 -8.74 -1.49
CA SER A 15 1.61 -8.01 -0.88
C SER A 15 0.46 -7.78 -1.85
N ILE A 16 0.74 -7.53 -3.15
CA ILE A 16 -0.31 -7.33 -4.16
C ILE A 16 -1.17 -8.58 -4.36
N VAL A 17 -0.60 -9.79 -4.24
CA VAL A 17 -1.37 -11.04 -4.32
C VAL A 17 -2.41 -11.08 -3.20
N ARG A 18 -2.00 -10.80 -1.97
CA ARG A 18 -2.91 -10.71 -0.83
C ARG A 18 -3.91 -9.57 -1.00
N PHE A 19 -3.46 -8.39 -1.38
CA PHE A 19 -4.33 -7.23 -1.61
C PHE A 19 -5.46 -7.53 -2.59
N LEU A 20 -5.16 -8.18 -3.69
CA LEU A 20 -6.16 -8.56 -4.70
C LEU A 20 -7.13 -9.64 -4.21
N LEU A 21 -6.66 -10.57 -3.36
CA LEU A 21 -7.52 -11.60 -2.73
C LEU A 21 -8.45 -11.04 -1.64
N TYR A 22 -8.19 -9.83 -1.16
CA TYR A 22 -9.03 -9.12 -0.19
C TYR A 22 -9.67 -7.86 -0.79
N ALA A 23 -9.69 -7.75 -2.13
CA ALA A 23 -10.16 -6.55 -2.82
C ALA A 23 -11.64 -6.19 -2.57
N ASN A 24 -12.43 -7.13 -2.03
CA ASN A 24 -13.80 -6.90 -1.57
C ASN A 24 -13.90 -6.10 -0.25
N GLU A 25 -12.80 -5.96 0.50
CA GLU A 25 -12.78 -5.27 1.80
C GLU A 25 -12.66 -3.75 1.68
N TRP A 26 -12.33 -3.23 0.49
CA TRP A 26 -12.07 -1.80 0.29
C TRP A 26 -12.73 -1.25 -0.98
N ASP A 27 -13.06 0.04 -0.93
CA ASP A 27 -13.27 0.83 -2.14
C ASP A 27 -11.91 1.25 -2.71
N ILE A 28 -11.39 0.51 -3.69
CA ILE A 28 -10.11 0.78 -4.34
C ILE A 28 -10.29 1.94 -5.33
N GLU A 29 -9.65 3.07 -5.03
CA GLU A 29 -9.73 4.28 -5.86
C GLU A 29 -8.59 4.39 -6.86
N ALA A 30 -7.38 3.91 -6.50
CA ALA A 30 -6.24 3.85 -7.40
C ALA A 30 -5.20 2.84 -6.93
N ILE A 31 -4.48 2.25 -7.90
CA ILE A 31 -3.24 1.51 -7.73
C ILE A 31 -2.22 2.17 -8.66
N VAL A 32 -1.18 2.78 -8.11
CA VAL A 32 -0.27 3.65 -8.85
C VAL A 32 1.16 3.15 -8.72
N THR A 33 1.83 2.93 -9.84
CA THR A 33 3.26 2.61 -9.84
C THR A 33 4.05 3.85 -9.43
N SER A 34 4.96 3.70 -8.49
CA SER A 34 5.78 4.76 -7.90
C SER A 34 7.25 4.37 -7.91
N SER A 35 8.10 5.05 -7.16
CA SER A 35 9.52 4.75 -7.02
C SER A 35 9.94 4.76 -5.54
N SER A 36 11.16 4.30 -5.26
CA SER A 36 11.78 4.39 -3.94
C SER A 36 13.30 4.56 -4.03
N GLN A 37 13.93 4.84 -2.88
CA GLN A 37 15.39 4.89 -2.78
C GLN A 37 16.04 3.55 -3.15
N TYR A 38 15.35 2.43 -2.99
CA TYR A 38 15.92 1.11 -3.21
C TYR A 38 16.24 0.84 -4.67
N HIS A 39 15.41 1.29 -5.61
CA HIS A 39 15.70 1.17 -7.05
C HIS A 39 16.99 1.90 -7.45
N TRP A 40 17.20 3.09 -6.90
CA TRP A 40 18.28 4.00 -7.28
C TRP A 40 19.58 3.75 -6.53
N GLN A 41 19.55 2.87 -5.53
CA GLN A 41 20.75 2.42 -4.80
C GLN A 41 21.26 1.05 -5.30
N GLY A 42 20.95 0.68 -6.53
CA GLY A 42 21.41 -0.57 -7.16
C GLY A 42 20.48 -1.76 -6.97
N HIS A 43 19.31 -1.57 -6.42
CA HIS A 43 18.28 -2.60 -6.34
C HIS A 43 17.54 -2.73 -7.68
N LYS A 44 17.10 -3.94 -8.00
CA LYS A 44 16.39 -4.22 -9.24
C LYS A 44 14.95 -3.72 -9.13
N TRP A 45 14.58 -2.79 -9.99
CA TRP A 45 13.19 -2.34 -10.14
C TRP A 45 12.40 -3.28 -11.07
N ALA A 46 11.15 -3.56 -10.70
CA ALA A 46 10.28 -4.45 -11.46
C ALA A 46 9.82 -3.85 -12.81
N GLY A 47 9.87 -2.53 -12.96
CA GLY A 47 9.48 -1.82 -14.19
C GLY A 47 8.09 -1.18 -14.12
N ASP A 48 7.73 -0.46 -15.17
CA ASP A 48 6.47 0.31 -15.24
C ASP A 48 5.25 -0.61 -15.33
N ASP A 49 5.42 -1.81 -15.83
CA ASP A 49 4.39 -2.81 -16.14
C ASP A 49 4.32 -3.98 -15.13
N TRP A 50 5.03 -3.88 -14.01
CA TRP A 50 5.13 -4.95 -13.01
C TRP A 50 3.76 -5.45 -12.49
N LEU A 51 2.76 -4.57 -12.44
CA LEU A 51 1.42 -4.88 -11.93
C LEU A 51 0.56 -5.68 -12.93
N GLU A 52 0.83 -5.56 -14.23
CA GLU A 52 -0.01 -6.15 -15.27
C GLU A 52 -0.18 -7.67 -15.16
N PRO A 53 0.86 -8.48 -14.87
CA PRO A 53 0.69 -9.92 -14.69
C PRO A 53 -0.26 -10.27 -13.53
N TYR A 54 -0.26 -9.49 -12.45
CA TYR A 54 -1.13 -9.71 -11.27
C TYR A 54 -2.58 -9.40 -11.60
N LEU A 55 -2.85 -8.32 -12.34
CA LEU A 55 -4.20 -7.99 -12.81
C LEU A 55 -4.72 -9.03 -13.81
N ALA A 56 -3.86 -9.53 -14.70
CA ALA A 56 -4.22 -10.59 -15.63
C ALA A 56 -4.53 -11.91 -14.91
N ALA A 57 -3.78 -12.25 -13.86
CA ALA A 57 -4.05 -13.42 -13.02
C ALA A 57 -5.33 -13.23 -12.18
N TYR A 58 -5.57 -12.03 -11.65
CA TYR A 58 -6.82 -11.70 -10.97
C TYR A 58 -8.03 -11.92 -11.88
N ALA A 59 -7.96 -11.47 -13.14
CA ALA A 59 -9.04 -11.66 -14.11
C ALA A 59 -9.40 -13.14 -14.31
N GLN A 60 -8.40 -14.04 -14.24
CA GLN A 60 -8.63 -15.49 -14.39
C GLN A 60 -9.34 -16.10 -13.17
N VAL A 61 -9.17 -15.53 -11.97
CA VAL A 61 -9.78 -16.04 -10.72
C VAL A 61 -11.05 -15.28 -10.32
N TYR A 62 -11.31 -14.13 -10.93
CA TYR A 62 -12.40 -13.21 -10.55
C TYR A 62 -13.77 -13.90 -10.43
N LEU A 63 -14.15 -14.73 -11.42
CA LEU A 63 -15.44 -15.41 -11.39
C LEU A 63 -15.61 -16.36 -10.18
N ASN A 64 -14.51 -16.88 -9.63
CA ASN A 64 -14.53 -17.67 -8.41
C ASN A 64 -14.64 -16.77 -7.18
N LEU A 65 -13.87 -15.68 -7.14
CA LEU A 65 -13.94 -14.70 -6.05
C LEU A 65 -15.34 -14.09 -5.95
N ALA A 66 -15.93 -13.67 -7.05
CA ALA A 66 -17.27 -13.10 -7.10
C ALA A 66 -18.40 -14.06 -6.67
N LYS A 67 -18.15 -15.39 -6.67
CA LYS A 67 -19.08 -16.37 -6.08
C LYS A 67 -19.04 -16.39 -4.55
N HIS A 68 -17.89 -16.05 -3.97
CA HIS A 68 -17.76 -15.94 -2.52
C HIS A 68 -18.32 -14.62 -2.01
N ASP A 69 -18.02 -13.52 -2.72
CA ASP A 69 -18.54 -12.20 -2.39
C ASP A 69 -18.72 -11.35 -3.65
N PRO A 70 -19.93 -10.88 -3.98
CA PRO A 70 -20.18 -10.03 -5.14
C PRO A 70 -19.53 -8.64 -5.02
N ALA A 71 -19.00 -8.25 -3.86
CA ALA A 71 -18.27 -7.01 -3.65
C ALA A 71 -16.86 -7.02 -4.27
N PHE A 72 -16.33 -8.17 -4.72
CA PHE A 72 -15.07 -8.19 -5.47
C PHE A 72 -15.17 -7.31 -6.73
N PRO A 73 -14.22 -6.35 -6.92
CA PRO A 73 -14.24 -5.48 -8.09
C PRO A 73 -13.97 -6.27 -9.37
N THR A 74 -14.61 -5.86 -10.49
CA THR A 74 -14.31 -6.50 -11.77
C THR A 74 -12.88 -6.21 -12.24
N PRO A 75 -12.30 -7.07 -13.07
CA PRO A 75 -10.97 -6.83 -13.64
C PRO A 75 -10.87 -5.50 -14.39
N GLU A 76 -11.93 -5.12 -15.13
CA GLU A 76 -12.01 -3.85 -15.86
C GLU A 76 -12.03 -2.65 -14.90
N PHE A 77 -12.73 -2.79 -13.77
CA PHE A 77 -12.75 -1.76 -12.74
C PHE A 77 -11.36 -1.51 -12.16
N LEU A 78 -10.61 -2.57 -11.81
CA LEU A 78 -9.25 -2.45 -11.31
C LEU A 78 -8.32 -1.86 -12.37
N LYS A 79 -8.37 -2.37 -13.61
CA LYS A 79 -7.56 -1.86 -14.71
C LYS A 79 -7.78 -0.37 -14.97
N ALA A 80 -9.01 0.10 -14.91
CA ALA A 80 -9.34 1.52 -15.09
C ALA A 80 -8.82 2.42 -13.95
N ARG A 81 -8.37 1.83 -12.83
CA ARG A 81 -7.83 2.53 -11.65
C ARG A 81 -6.32 2.35 -11.49
N THR A 82 -5.65 1.80 -12.48
CA THR A 82 -4.19 1.71 -12.47
C THR A 82 -3.57 2.84 -13.29
N ALA A 83 -2.46 3.38 -12.82
CA ALA A 83 -1.74 4.43 -13.55
C ALA A 83 -0.26 4.46 -13.18
N LEU A 84 0.56 4.93 -14.11
CA LEU A 84 1.98 5.20 -13.88
C LEU A 84 2.14 6.52 -13.12
N GLY A 85 2.85 6.48 -12.01
CA GLY A 85 3.21 7.63 -11.19
C GLY A 85 4.58 8.20 -11.52
N ASN A 86 5.24 8.74 -10.52
CA ASN A 86 6.55 9.37 -10.65
C ASN A 86 7.65 8.33 -10.41
N VAL A 87 8.33 7.91 -11.49
CA VAL A 87 9.27 6.78 -11.50
C VAL A 87 10.66 7.12 -12.07
N LYS A 88 10.94 8.40 -12.37
CA LYS A 88 12.20 8.80 -13.03
C LYS A 88 13.41 8.74 -12.10
N SER A 89 13.21 8.94 -10.81
CA SER A 89 14.25 8.86 -9.77
C SER A 89 13.63 8.77 -8.37
N GLU A 90 14.46 8.46 -7.38
CA GLU A 90 14.08 8.58 -5.97
C GLU A 90 13.52 9.98 -5.69
N GLY A 91 12.38 10.05 -5.01
CA GLY A 91 11.77 11.32 -4.61
C GLY A 91 11.34 12.22 -5.77
N ASP A 92 11.28 11.71 -7.00
CA ASP A 92 10.82 12.50 -8.15
C ASP A 92 9.39 12.97 -7.94
N MET A 93 9.22 14.29 -7.94
CA MET A 93 7.93 14.97 -7.90
C MET A 93 7.89 16.23 -8.78
N LYS A 94 8.72 16.25 -9.85
CA LYS A 94 8.85 17.44 -10.71
C LYS A 94 7.62 17.61 -11.59
N GLU A 95 7.23 16.58 -12.29
CA GLU A 95 6.17 16.62 -13.30
C GLU A 95 4.93 15.90 -12.83
N GLU A 96 3.78 16.34 -13.31
CA GLU A 96 2.54 15.60 -13.17
C GLU A 96 2.59 14.34 -14.03
N THR A 97 2.08 13.25 -13.49
CA THR A 97 1.96 11.96 -14.16
C THR A 97 0.50 11.51 -14.17
N ALA A 98 0.16 10.52 -14.98
CA ALA A 98 -1.18 9.94 -14.97
C ALA A 98 -1.58 9.49 -13.55
N GLY A 99 -0.64 8.88 -12.80
CA GLY A 99 -0.87 8.44 -11.43
C GLY A 99 -1.10 9.60 -10.46
N SER A 100 -0.27 10.63 -10.50
CA SER A 100 -0.48 11.81 -9.63
C SER A 100 -1.78 12.54 -9.96
N GLN A 101 -2.17 12.63 -11.23
CA GLN A 101 -3.44 13.22 -11.65
C GLN A 101 -4.65 12.37 -11.23
N LEU A 102 -4.55 11.04 -11.27
CA LEU A 102 -5.58 10.16 -10.75
C LEU A 102 -5.81 10.39 -9.25
N ILE A 103 -4.73 10.50 -8.48
CA ILE A 103 -4.81 10.84 -7.05
C ILE A 103 -5.48 12.21 -6.84
N VAL A 104 -5.08 13.24 -7.60
CA VAL A 104 -5.70 14.58 -7.55
C VAL A 104 -7.20 14.50 -7.82
N LYS A 105 -7.60 13.79 -8.87
CA LYS A 105 -9.02 13.62 -9.23
C LYS A 105 -9.83 13.03 -8.09
N VAL A 106 -9.33 11.97 -7.46
CA VAL A 106 -10.01 11.30 -6.34
C VAL A 106 -10.07 12.21 -5.11
N LEU A 107 -8.99 12.93 -4.81
CA LEU A 107 -8.94 13.83 -3.66
C LEU A 107 -9.83 15.08 -3.82
N LEU A 108 -9.99 15.57 -5.03
CA LEU A 108 -10.85 16.74 -5.32
C LEU A 108 -12.32 16.36 -5.52
N ASP A 109 -12.66 15.07 -5.61
CA ASP A 109 -14.06 14.64 -5.71
C ASP A 109 -14.82 14.98 -4.42
N GLU A 110 -15.78 15.89 -4.54
CA GLU A 110 -16.65 16.35 -3.44
C GLU A 110 -17.90 15.50 -3.28
N SER A 111 -18.15 14.55 -4.17
CA SER A 111 -19.30 13.65 -4.09
C SER A 111 -19.15 12.57 -3.00
N ASP A 112 -17.90 12.34 -2.53
CA ASP A 112 -17.59 11.37 -1.49
C ASP A 112 -16.59 11.97 -0.47
N ASP A 113 -17.10 12.26 0.72
CA ASP A 113 -16.34 12.86 1.83
C ASP A 113 -15.79 11.83 2.84
N ARG A 114 -16.04 10.54 2.58
CA ARG A 114 -15.52 9.45 3.43
C ARG A 114 -13.98 9.49 3.51
N PRO A 115 -13.39 9.11 4.64
CA PRO A 115 -11.94 9.01 4.76
C PRO A 115 -11.32 8.16 3.66
N ILE A 116 -10.15 8.58 3.19
CA ILE A 116 -9.37 7.87 2.18
C ILE A 116 -7.94 7.66 2.68
N TRP A 117 -7.50 6.40 2.67
CA TRP A 117 -6.15 6.01 3.00
C TRP A 117 -5.26 6.09 1.78
N LEU A 118 -4.27 6.95 1.81
CA LEU A 118 -3.19 7.00 0.84
C LEU A 118 -2.03 6.19 1.41
N GLN A 119 -1.76 5.06 0.78
CA GLN A 119 -0.76 4.09 1.23
C GLN A 119 0.46 4.18 0.29
N ALA A 120 1.65 4.44 0.84
CA ALA A 120 2.89 4.32 0.11
C ALA A 120 3.59 3.02 0.54
N TRP A 121 3.69 2.08 -0.38
CA TRP A 121 4.43 0.84 -0.22
C TRP A 121 5.91 1.05 -0.57
N GLY A 122 6.18 1.92 -1.55
CA GLY A 122 7.49 2.50 -1.83
C GLY A 122 7.62 3.93 -1.29
N GLY A 123 8.24 4.82 -2.07
CA GLY A 123 8.34 6.23 -1.73
C GLY A 123 7.01 6.97 -1.85
N PRO A 124 6.73 7.95 -0.99
CA PRO A 124 5.53 8.78 -1.07
C PRO A 124 5.57 9.88 -2.16
N ASN A 125 6.56 9.88 -3.05
CA ASN A 125 6.82 10.93 -4.03
C ASN A 125 5.65 11.20 -4.99
N THR A 126 4.94 10.18 -5.45
CA THR A 126 3.77 10.39 -6.33
C THR A 126 2.59 10.99 -5.56
N ILE A 127 2.40 10.61 -4.31
CA ILE A 127 1.44 11.27 -3.39
C ILE A 127 1.84 12.74 -3.21
N ALA A 128 3.13 13.01 -2.95
CA ALA A 128 3.66 14.35 -2.79
C ALA A 128 3.43 15.19 -4.05
N ARG A 129 3.63 14.63 -5.27
CA ARG A 129 3.34 15.33 -6.54
C ARG A 129 1.85 15.68 -6.66
N ALA A 130 0.98 14.74 -6.33
CA ALA A 130 -0.47 14.99 -6.35
C ALA A 130 -0.86 16.14 -5.39
N LEU A 131 -0.36 16.08 -4.16
CA LEU A 131 -0.60 17.14 -3.17
C LEU A 131 -0.04 18.49 -3.60
N LYS A 132 1.11 18.49 -4.28
CA LYS A 132 1.70 19.70 -4.85
C LYS A 132 0.84 20.28 -5.98
N SER A 133 0.26 19.44 -6.83
CA SER A 133 -0.69 19.90 -7.86
C SER A 133 -1.93 20.55 -7.24
N ILE A 134 -2.46 20.00 -6.14
CA ILE A 134 -3.58 20.61 -5.42
C ILE A 134 -3.18 21.96 -4.82
N GLU A 135 -2.02 22.04 -4.18
CA GLU A 135 -1.52 23.30 -3.62
C GLU A 135 -1.32 24.38 -4.70
N GLU A 136 -0.80 24.01 -5.88
CA GLU A 136 -0.52 24.93 -6.97
C GLU A 136 -1.78 25.41 -7.70
N LYS A 137 -2.78 24.52 -7.88
CA LYS A 137 -3.95 24.78 -8.75
C LYS A 137 -5.26 25.01 -8.01
N HIS A 138 -5.36 24.49 -6.78
CA HIS A 138 -6.58 24.48 -5.96
C HIS A 138 -6.25 24.74 -4.46
N PRO A 139 -5.48 25.82 -4.15
CA PRO A 139 -5.04 26.07 -2.78
C PRO A 139 -6.21 26.21 -1.78
N GLU A 140 -7.36 26.71 -2.24
CA GLU A 140 -8.59 26.84 -1.45
C GLU A 140 -9.19 25.48 -1.05
N LYS A 141 -8.88 24.39 -1.77
CA LYS A 141 -9.38 23.04 -1.46
C LYS A 141 -8.49 22.28 -0.47
N MET A 142 -7.29 22.75 -0.17
CA MET A 142 -6.33 22.02 0.67
C MET A 142 -6.94 21.56 2.01
N ALA A 143 -7.68 22.41 2.68
CA ALA A 143 -8.27 22.08 3.99
C ALA A 143 -9.34 20.97 3.86
N ALA A 144 -10.18 21.05 2.83
CA ALA A 144 -11.21 20.05 2.56
C ALA A 144 -10.60 18.69 2.19
N VAL A 145 -9.56 18.71 1.35
CA VAL A 145 -8.81 17.51 0.96
C VAL A 145 -8.14 16.88 2.21
N ALA A 146 -7.43 17.67 3.01
CA ALA A 146 -6.74 17.19 4.20
C ALA A 146 -7.68 16.53 5.21
N LYS A 147 -8.91 17.04 5.36
CA LYS A 147 -9.92 16.50 6.30
C LYS A 147 -10.24 15.03 6.01
N LYS A 148 -10.31 14.63 4.74
CA LYS A 148 -10.62 13.25 4.35
C LYS A 148 -9.39 12.37 4.22
N MET A 149 -8.19 12.93 4.16
CA MET A 149 -6.96 12.16 4.01
C MET A 149 -6.54 11.42 5.28
N ARG A 150 -5.96 10.24 5.07
CA ARG A 150 -5.21 9.43 6.03
C ARG A 150 -3.98 8.92 5.31
N LEU A 151 -2.81 8.99 5.92
CA LEU A 151 -1.56 8.56 5.31
C LEU A 151 -1.06 7.31 6.03
N PHE A 152 -0.65 6.29 5.25
CA PHE A 152 0.03 5.12 5.77
C PHE A 152 1.25 4.84 4.89
N PHE A 153 2.44 4.94 5.46
CA PHE A 153 3.70 4.70 4.75
C PHE A 153 4.41 3.48 5.35
N ILE A 154 4.81 2.57 4.46
CA ILE A 154 5.74 1.50 4.82
C ILE A 154 7.14 2.11 4.79
N TRP A 155 7.55 2.57 5.96
CA TRP A 155 8.76 3.35 6.17
C TRP A 155 8.78 4.67 5.37
N GLU A 156 9.89 5.39 5.47
CA GLU A 156 10.16 6.58 4.65
C GLU A 156 11.17 6.18 3.58
N GLN A 157 10.68 5.76 2.42
CA GLN A 157 11.50 5.22 1.34
C GLN A 157 11.95 6.28 0.33
N ASP A 158 11.65 7.53 0.59
CA ASP A 158 12.24 8.73 0.01
C ASP A 158 12.06 9.91 0.99
N ASP A 159 12.58 11.07 0.64
CA ASP A 159 12.57 12.25 1.51
C ASP A 159 11.36 13.19 1.29
N THR A 160 10.43 12.86 0.40
CA THR A 160 9.35 13.79 0.01
C THR A 160 8.34 14.02 1.13
N TYR A 161 8.16 13.04 2.05
CA TYR A 161 7.36 13.31 3.25
C TYR A 161 7.99 14.40 4.10
N GLN A 162 9.27 14.28 4.44
CA GLN A 162 9.96 15.23 5.32
C GLN A 162 10.20 16.58 4.64
N LYS A 163 10.51 16.58 3.34
CA LYS A 163 10.85 17.82 2.61
C LYS A 163 9.65 18.57 2.05
N TYR A 164 8.54 17.88 1.79
CA TYR A 164 7.38 18.50 1.18
C TYR A 164 6.07 18.27 1.95
N ILE A 165 5.63 16.99 2.15
CA ILE A 165 4.28 16.74 2.70
C ILE A 165 4.17 17.33 4.10
N ARG A 166 5.07 16.98 5.00
CA ARG A 166 5.05 17.46 6.39
C ARG A 166 5.15 19.00 6.49
N PRO A 167 6.09 19.71 5.83
CA PRO A 167 6.18 21.15 5.91
C PRO A 167 4.99 21.91 5.32
N ARG A 168 4.41 21.41 4.23
CA ARG A 168 3.35 22.13 3.50
C ARG A 168 1.94 21.76 3.96
N TRP A 169 1.72 20.49 4.35
CA TRP A 169 0.42 19.94 4.70
C TRP A 169 0.27 19.64 6.19
N GLY A 170 1.33 19.62 6.99
CA GLY A 170 1.32 19.30 8.41
C GLY A 170 0.42 20.21 9.26
N LYS A 171 0.22 21.46 8.84
CA LYS A 171 -0.71 22.41 9.48
C LYS A 171 -2.16 21.92 9.56
N PHE A 172 -2.53 20.92 8.73
CA PHE A 172 -3.88 20.35 8.72
C PHE A 172 -4.04 19.13 9.64
N ASN A 173 -2.97 18.71 10.34
CA ASN A 173 -2.98 17.57 11.26
C ASN A 173 -3.51 16.27 10.63
N ILE A 174 -3.08 15.95 9.41
CA ILE A 174 -3.49 14.74 8.71
C ILE A 174 -3.00 13.53 9.50
N PRO A 175 -3.89 12.59 9.91
CA PRO A 175 -3.49 11.36 10.55
C PRO A 175 -2.48 10.61 9.69
N THR A 176 -1.28 10.37 10.22
CA THR A 176 -0.16 9.78 9.48
C THR A 176 0.44 8.65 10.28
N ILE A 177 0.52 7.48 9.65
CA ILE A 177 1.20 6.29 10.15
C ILE A 177 2.45 6.09 9.32
N ILE A 178 3.59 5.89 9.98
CA ILE A 178 4.84 5.48 9.35
C ILE A 178 5.25 4.18 10.03
N SER A 179 5.10 3.06 9.31
CA SER A 179 5.42 1.73 9.81
C SER A 179 6.90 1.43 9.55
N ASP A 180 7.72 1.49 10.59
CA ASP A 180 9.14 1.10 10.56
C ASP A 180 9.36 -0.36 10.99
N GLN A 181 8.32 -1.04 11.46
CA GLN A 181 8.35 -2.44 11.90
C GLN A 181 7.83 -3.42 10.85
N PHE A 182 7.67 -2.99 9.61
CA PHE A 182 7.25 -3.84 8.49
C PHE A 182 8.15 -5.08 8.32
N VAL A 183 9.40 -5.02 8.75
CA VAL A 183 10.38 -6.11 8.73
C VAL A 183 9.91 -7.38 9.46
N ALA A 184 8.94 -7.27 10.37
CA ALA A 184 8.29 -8.42 11.01
C ALA A 184 7.44 -9.24 10.02
N PHE A 185 6.92 -8.60 8.98
CA PHE A 185 6.16 -9.20 7.89
C PHE A 185 7.01 -9.39 6.62
N ALA A 186 8.30 -9.09 6.70
CA ALA A 186 9.23 -9.13 5.58
C ALA A 186 10.48 -9.93 5.93
N TYR A 187 11.62 -9.28 5.86
CA TYR A 187 12.95 -9.90 5.80
C TYR A 187 13.44 -10.49 7.13
N HIS A 188 12.86 -10.10 8.26
CA HIS A 188 13.32 -10.51 9.59
C HIS A 188 12.30 -11.30 10.41
N TRP A 189 11.27 -11.82 9.77
CA TRP A 189 10.20 -12.55 10.46
C TRP A 189 10.71 -13.71 11.33
N GLU A 190 11.73 -14.44 10.88
CA GLU A 190 12.33 -15.56 11.66
C GLU A 190 12.91 -15.11 13.01
N LYS A 191 13.32 -13.82 13.11
CA LYS A 191 13.89 -13.26 14.34
C LYS A 191 12.87 -12.57 15.24
N ILE A 192 11.77 -12.12 14.64
CA ILE A 192 10.78 -11.25 15.30
C ILE A 192 9.54 -12.03 15.68
N LEU A 193 9.01 -12.87 14.78
CA LEU A 193 7.80 -13.62 15.06
C LEU A 193 8.04 -14.75 16.05
N PRO A 194 7.06 -15.05 16.92
CA PRO A 194 7.14 -16.17 17.84
C PRO A 194 7.34 -17.50 17.10
N ASN A 195 8.15 -18.41 17.67
CA ASN A 195 8.47 -19.70 17.05
C ASN A 195 7.25 -20.53 16.65
N GLN A 196 6.13 -20.40 17.37
CA GLN A 196 4.87 -21.08 17.05
C GLN A 196 4.25 -20.65 15.72
N SER A 197 4.61 -19.46 15.20
CA SER A 197 4.16 -18.97 13.90
C SER A 197 5.01 -19.48 12.74
N HIS A 198 6.24 -19.91 12.98
CA HIS A 198 7.19 -20.31 11.94
C HIS A 198 6.71 -21.49 11.06
N PRO A 199 6.00 -22.53 11.58
CA PRO A 199 5.57 -23.65 10.75
C PRO A 199 4.76 -23.25 9.50
N VAL A 200 3.91 -22.23 9.60
CA VAL A 200 3.06 -21.76 8.48
C VAL A 200 3.82 -20.89 7.48
N LEU A 201 5.03 -20.49 7.80
CA LEU A 201 5.90 -19.67 6.93
C LEU A 201 7.01 -20.52 6.26
N ARG A 202 7.08 -21.83 6.56
CA ARG A 202 8.06 -22.75 5.96
C ARG A 202 7.60 -23.27 4.60
N GLY A 203 8.56 -23.67 3.78
CA GLY A 203 8.33 -24.05 2.40
C GLY A 203 7.38 -25.23 2.21
N ASP A 204 7.36 -26.21 3.11
CA ASP A 204 6.43 -27.34 3.03
C ASP A 204 4.97 -26.90 3.21
N TRP A 205 4.70 -25.99 4.16
CA TRP A 205 3.37 -25.43 4.37
C TRP A 205 2.99 -24.46 3.25
N MET A 206 3.87 -23.52 2.92
CA MET A 206 3.64 -22.52 1.89
C MET A 206 3.38 -23.15 0.51
N ASN A 207 4.19 -24.15 0.12
CA ASN A 207 3.98 -24.88 -1.13
C ASN A 207 2.60 -25.56 -1.17
N ARG A 208 2.17 -26.18 -0.07
CA ARG A 208 0.90 -26.91 -0.01
C ARG A 208 -0.31 -26.00 0.03
N ASN A 209 -0.21 -24.84 0.70
CA ASN A 209 -1.38 -24.05 1.04
C ASN A 209 -1.47 -22.72 0.27
N ILE A 210 -0.38 -22.29 -0.39
CA ILE A 210 -0.34 -21.01 -1.11
C ILE A 210 0.17 -21.15 -2.54
N LEU A 211 1.33 -21.81 -2.74
CA LEU A 211 2.07 -21.68 -4.01
C LEU A 211 1.64 -22.69 -5.08
N LYS A 212 1.23 -23.91 -4.70
CA LYS A 212 0.93 -24.99 -5.65
C LYS A 212 -0.56 -25.28 -5.68
N ASP A 213 -1.13 -25.33 -6.88
CA ASP A 213 -2.52 -25.71 -7.13
C ASP A 213 -3.59 -24.78 -6.52
N HIS A 214 -3.21 -23.53 -6.21
CA HIS A 214 -4.10 -22.49 -5.66
C HIS A 214 -4.44 -21.37 -6.67
N GLY A 215 -4.26 -21.67 -7.96
CA GLY A 215 -4.65 -20.78 -9.05
C GLY A 215 -3.55 -19.79 -9.48
N PRO A 216 -3.80 -19.08 -10.60
CA PRO A 216 -2.78 -18.29 -11.26
C PRO A 216 -2.30 -17.09 -10.42
N LEU A 217 -3.15 -16.51 -9.58
CA LEU A 217 -2.75 -15.36 -8.76
C LEU A 217 -1.74 -15.79 -7.67
N CYS A 218 -2.00 -16.91 -6.98
CA CYS A 218 -1.08 -17.45 -5.98
C CYS A 218 0.24 -17.95 -6.61
N SER A 219 0.23 -18.39 -7.86
CA SER A 219 1.46 -18.82 -8.55
C SER A 219 2.44 -17.67 -8.82
N LEU A 220 1.99 -16.43 -8.76
CA LEU A 220 2.82 -15.23 -8.88
C LEU A 220 3.46 -14.78 -7.54
N TYR A 221 3.09 -15.41 -6.44
CA TYR A 221 3.64 -15.05 -5.12
C TYR A 221 5.15 -15.32 -5.05
N LYS A 222 5.94 -14.33 -4.67
CA LYS A 222 7.42 -14.37 -4.72
C LYS A 222 8.03 -14.98 -3.45
N ALA A 223 7.80 -16.25 -3.21
CA ALA A 223 8.48 -16.98 -2.14
C ALA A 223 9.98 -17.17 -2.42
N HIS A 224 10.75 -17.68 -1.43
CA HIS A 224 12.10 -18.21 -1.68
C HIS A 224 12.05 -19.46 -2.54
N ASP A 225 13.19 -19.86 -3.13
CA ASP A 225 13.28 -21.03 -4.04
C ASP A 225 12.82 -22.34 -3.38
N ASP A 226 12.97 -22.48 -2.06
CA ASP A 226 12.46 -23.61 -1.27
C ASP A 226 10.97 -23.48 -0.91
N GLY A 227 10.30 -22.42 -1.36
CA GLY A 227 8.91 -22.10 -1.08
C GLY A 227 8.68 -21.41 0.27
N ARG A 228 9.72 -21.16 1.05
CA ARG A 228 9.61 -20.46 2.34
C ARG A 228 9.10 -19.04 2.13
N PHE A 229 8.30 -18.54 3.08
CA PHE A 229 7.85 -17.14 3.11
C PHE A 229 9.02 -16.18 2.97
N ARG A 230 8.89 -15.21 2.11
CA ARG A 230 9.93 -14.23 1.83
C ARG A 230 9.63 -12.87 2.43
N SER A 231 8.53 -12.27 1.99
CA SER A 231 8.21 -10.90 2.39
C SER A 231 6.77 -10.55 2.03
N GLU A 232 6.07 -9.88 2.93
CA GLU A 232 4.83 -9.14 2.68
C GLU A 232 4.93 -7.79 3.44
N GLY A 233 6.03 -7.05 3.22
CA GLY A 233 6.34 -5.82 3.94
C GLY A 233 5.27 -4.75 3.84
N ASP A 234 4.49 -4.72 2.76
CA ASP A 234 3.46 -3.70 2.51
C ASP A 234 2.08 -4.10 3.01
N SER A 235 1.89 -5.40 3.30
CA SER A 235 0.60 -5.90 3.79
C SER A 235 0.06 -5.19 5.04
N PRO A 236 0.87 -4.73 6.00
CA PRO A 236 0.37 -3.96 7.14
C PRO A 236 -0.43 -2.71 6.75
N ALA A 237 -0.11 -2.06 5.63
CA ALA A 237 -0.78 -0.84 5.20
C ALA A 237 -2.26 -1.05 4.89
N PHE A 238 -2.58 -2.07 4.09
CA PHE A 238 -3.98 -2.35 3.75
C PHE A 238 -4.68 -3.22 4.79
N MET A 239 -3.97 -4.12 5.47
CA MET A 239 -4.52 -4.91 6.56
C MET A 239 -4.98 -4.05 7.74
N HIS A 240 -4.35 -2.86 7.95
CA HIS A 240 -4.81 -1.87 8.91
C HIS A 240 -6.22 -1.35 8.60
N ALA A 241 -6.56 -1.23 7.33
CA ALA A 241 -7.85 -0.70 6.87
C ALA A 241 -8.99 -1.74 6.90
N ILE A 242 -8.73 -3.03 7.21
CA ILE A 242 -9.75 -4.06 7.32
C ILE A 242 -10.53 -3.90 8.64
N PRO A 243 -11.87 -3.87 8.60
CA PRO A 243 -12.71 -3.73 9.80
C PRO A 243 -12.74 -5.04 10.60
N THR A 244 -11.76 -5.26 11.46
CA THR A 244 -11.64 -6.47 12.30
C THR A 244 -12.54 -6.45 13.55
N GLY A 245 -13.33 -5.41 13.74
CA GLY A 245 -14.09 -5.17 14.98
C GLY A 245 -13.27 -4.50 16.10
N LEU A 246 -11.94 -4.42 15.97
CA LEU A 246 -11.07 -3.72 16.93
C LEU A 246 -11.02 -2.21 16.71
N ARG A 247 -11.60 -1.69 15.62
CA ARG A 247 -11.70 -0.27 15.30
C ARG A 247 -10.33 0.43 15.16
N SER A 248 -9.33 -0.30 14.63
CA SER A 248 -7.96 0.21 14.43
C SER A 248 -7.90 1.49 13.60
N VAL A 249 -8.80 1.67 12.64
CA VAL A 249 -8.87 2.88 11.80
C VAL A 249 -9.32 4.14 12.56
N GLU A 250 -9.96 3.99 13.73
CA GLU A 250 -10.37 5.09 14.60
C GLU A 250 -9.26 5.41 15.61
N SER A 251 -8.63 4.38 16.14
CA SER A 251 -7.53 4.50 17.10
C SER A 251 -6.50 3.39 16.83
N PRO A 252 -5.41 3.70 16.12
CA PRO A 252 -4.42 2.72 15.71
C PRO A 252 -3.77 1.94 16.86
N ASP A 253 -3.76 2.49 18.05
CA ASP A 253 -3.26 1.86 19.28
C ASP A 253 -4.17 0.73 19.81
N TRP A 254 -5.40 0.61 19.32
CA TRP A 254 -6.24 -0.54 19.63
C TRP A 254 -5.82 -1.80 18.89
N GLY A 255 -5.09 -1.64 17.79
CA GLY A 255 -4.56 -2.73 16.99
C GLY A 255 -5.58 -3.31 16.01
N GLY A 256 -5.06 -4.06 15.07
CA GLY A 256 -5.80 -4.73 13.99
C GLY A 256 -4.88 -5.71 13.27
N TRP A 257 -5.29 -6.20 12.12
CA TRP A 257 -4.44 -7.12 11.34
C TRP A 257 -3.18 -6.45 10.77
N GLY A 258 -3.17 -5.14 10.61
CA GLY A 258 -1.97 -4.37 10.23
C GLY A 258 -1.01 -4.08 11.39
N GLY A 259 -1.31 -4.56 12.59
CA GLY A 259 -0.52 -4.34 13.79
C GLY A 259 -1.17 -3.40 14.81
N ARG A 260 -0.47 -3.17 15.90
CA ARG A 260 -0.82 -2.18 16.93
C ARG A 260 0.17 -1.01 16.82
N LEU A 261 -0.34 0.18 16.62
CA LEU A 261 0.45 1.36 16.33
C LEU A 261 0.37 2.32 17.51
N LEU A 262 1.51 2.66 18.11
CA LEU A 262 1.56 3.56 19.26
C LEU A 262 1.93 4.98 18.82
N ALA A 263 1.24 5.98 19.38
CA ALA A 263 1.62 7.37 19.22
C ALA A 263 3.01 7.63 19.81
N GLN A 264 3.90 8.21 19.03
CA GLN A 264 5.09 8.84 19.58
C GLN A 264 4.76 10.24 20.12
N THR A 265 5.49 10.66 21.14
CA THR A 265 5.29 11.93 21.85
C THR A 265 5.64 13.19 21.04
N GLU A 266 6.06 13.02 19.76
CA GLU A 266 6.20 14.13 18.82
C GLU A 266 5.06 14.11 17.78
N PRO A 267 4.66 15.27 17.23
CA PRO A 267 3.37 15.38 16.56
C PRO A 267 3.22 14.38 15.39
N ALA A 268 2.21 13.52 15.54
CA ALA A 268 1.58 12.69 14.50
C ALA A 268 2.43 11.55 13.88
N ARG A 269 3.43 10.99 14.56
CA ARG A 269 4.01 9.69 14.20
C ARG A 269 3.43 8.59 15.08
N LEU A 270 2.82 7.60 14.45
CA LEU A 270 2.43 6.36 15.11
C LEU A 270 3.42 5.27 14.71
N GLN A 271 4.07 4.64 15.67
CA GLN A 271 4.95 3.48 15.44
C GLN A 271 4.26 2.19 15.87
N VAL A 272 4.60 1.08 15.23
CA VAL A 272 4.19 -0.25 15.64
C VAL A 272 4.97 -0.62 16.90
N SER A 273 4.28 -0.98 17.99
CA SER A 273 4.93 -1.66 19.10
C SER A 273 5.15 -3.14 18.74
N SER A 274 6.35 -3.62 18.95
CA SER A 274 6.74 -5.02 18.89
C SER A 274 5.92 -5.90 19.84
#